data_b8516ba1fe65dad9fa6cb57d330c37d1
#
_entry.id   b8516ba1fe65dad9fa6cb57d330c37d1
#
_cell.length_a   1.000
_cell.length_b   1.000
_cell.length_c   1.000
_cell.angle_alpha   90.00
_cell.angle_beta   90.00
_cell.angle_gamma   90.00
#
_symmetry.space_group_name_H-M   'P 1'
#
loop_
_entity.id
_entity.type
_entity.pdbx_description
1 polymer ?
#
loop_
_entity_poly.entity_id
_entity_poly.type
_entity_poly.pdbx_seq_one_letter_code
_entity_poly.pdbx_strand_id
1 'polypeptide(L)'
;MNILNKQTITIAAVSLLCFAGIHICLAKPAAGAASHMQRAIELAQQKNYQGAIAEFTKAIEANPKDARGYTNRGTAYRQAAQAAEAAGDAAGAAARYSSALADFSKAIEVAPKDEVAYRERGMTQIMQKQFDAALPDLAKAVELKADDGYAYKYRGFAEIELSQWDKAVADFTSAIEKLPDDPQNYDRRAWANRNLKNYDAAVADYTLLIEKNPNDAEHLVKRGATYTSLLQYEKAAADYQAALKLKPDDYDTVQRLQYVQGMLAAKNAPPPPSASPTPTPSPGLITPLNVGIAILILIIIAIVVRLVTRGKPEETSSRIR
;
A
#
# COMPACT_ATOMS: atom_id res chain seq x y z
N MET A 1 30.14 -39.78 -21.30
CA MET A 1 28.87 -39.53 -20.60
C MET A 1 29.15 -38.72 -19.34
N ASN A 2 29.35 -37.40 -19.38
CA ASN A 2 29.45 -36.54 -18.19
C ASN A 2 29.76 -35.04 -18.48
N ILE A 3 29.29 -34.51 -19.61
CA ILE A 3 29.45 -33.07 -19.92
C ILE A 3 28.06 -32.34 -19.92
N LEU A 4 26.97 -33.07 -20.09
CA LEU A 4 25.60 -32.49 -20.10
C LEU A 4 25.03 -32.09 -18.71
N ASN A 5 25.66 -32.60 -17.63
CA ASN A 5 25.09 -32.39 -16.27
C ASN A 5 25.54 -31.11 -15.57
N LYS A 6 26.61 -30.44 -16.06
CA LYS A 6 27.06 -29.17 -15.46
C LYS A 6 26.35 -27.94 -16.01
N GLN A 7 25.90 -27.95 -17.27
CA GLN A 7 25.17 -26.81 -17.84
C GLN A 7 23.73 -26.76 -17.38
N THR A 8 23.08 -27.92 -17.17
CA THR A 8 21.69 -27.97 -16.68
C THR A 8 21.53 -27.51 -15.23
N ILE A 9 22.54 -27.77 -14.39
CA ILE A 9 22.56 -27.31 -13.00
C ILE A 9 22.76 -25.79 -12.92
N THR A 10 23.54 -25.21 -13.84
CA THR A 10 23.78 -23.76 -13.91
C THR A 10 22.51 -22.98 -14.32
N ILE A 11 21.70 -23.54 -15.22
CA ILE A 11 20.44 -22.90 -15.68
C ILE A 11 19.34 -22.99 -14.62
N ALA A 12 19.25 -24.10 -13.87
CA ALA A 12 18.29 -24.24 -12.79
C ALA A 12 18.65 -23.35 -11.57
N ALA A 13 19.95 -23.13 -11.32
CA ALA A 13 20.40 -22.19 -10.29
C ALA A 13 20.10 -20.72 -10.62
N VAL A 14 20.17 -20.36 -11.92
CA VAL A 14 19.86 -18.99 -12.38
C VAL A 14 18.38 -18.64 -12.23
N SER A 15 17.46 -19.59 -12.48
CA SER A 15 16.02 -19.35 -12.30
C SER A 15 15.60 -19.25 -10.82
N LEU A 16 16.28 -19.92 -9.90
CA LEU A 16 16.00 -19.81 -8.46
C LEU A 16 16.56 -18.51 -7.85
N LEU A 17 17.54 -17.88 -8.51
CA LEU A 17 18.22 -16.66 -8.06
C LEU A 17 17.41 -15.38 -8.31
N CYS A 18 16.50 -15.38 -9.29
CA CYS A 18 15.58 -14.27 -9.52
C CYS A 18 14.63 -14.04 -8.32
N PHE A 19 14.32 -15.09 -7.54
CA PHE A 19 13.50 -14.98 -6.34
C PHE A 19 14.20 -14.32 -5.13
N ALA A 20 15.54 -14.30 -5.12
CA ALA A 20 16.32 -13.72 -4.03
C ALA A 20 16.78 -12.27 -4.28
N GLY A 21 16.43 -11.66 -5.42
CA GLY A 21 16.83 -10.29 -5.76
C GLY A 21 18.32 -10.16 -6.13
N ILE A 22 19.02 -11.28 -6.41
CA ILE A 22 20.42 -11.27 -6.84
C ILE A 22 20.45 -11.52 -8.35
N HIS A 23 20.64 -10.46 -9.14
CA HIS A 23 20.82 -10.58 -10.59
C HIS A 23 22.27 -10.90 -10.91
N ILE A 24 22.52 -12.10 -11.46
CA ILE A 24 23.84 -12.49 -11.98
C ILE A 24 23.97 -11.98 -13.42
N CYS A 25 24.75 -10.95 -13.63
CA CYS A 25 25.13 -10.48 -14.95
C CYS A 25 26.42 -11.18 -15.39
N LEU A 26 26.38 -11.97 -16.48
CA LEU A 26 27.49 -12.81 -16.96
C LEU A 26 28.39 -12.04 -17.95
N ALA A 27 29.31 -11.20 -17.46
CA ALA A 27 30.48 -10.78 -18.25
C ALA A 27 31.76 -11.38 -17.66
N LYS A 28 32.75 -11.70 -18.49
CA LYS A 28 33.97 -12.43 -18.12
C LYS A 28 34.92 -11.54 -17.28
N PRO A 29 35.05 -11.73 -15.96
CA PRO A 29 35.84 -10.90 -15.09
C PRO A 29 37.32 -11.37 -15.03
N ALA A 30 38.21 -10.52 -14.51
CA ALA A 30 39.58 -10.94 -14.14
C ALA A 30 39.51 -12.13 -13.13
N ALA A 31 40.37 -13.11 -13.28
CA ALA A 31 40.22 -14.42 -12.63
C ALA A 31 40.01 -14.37 -11.09
N GLY A 32 40.57 -13.37 -10.39
CA GLY A 32 40.39 -13.18 -8.95
C GLY A 32 39.04 -12.52 -8.58
N ALA A 33 38.64 -11.50 -9.31
CA ALA A 33 37.35 -10.79 -9.07
C ALA A 33 36.16 -11.74 -9.26
N ALA A 34 36.22 -12.66 -10.25
CA ALA A 34 35.16 -13.63 -10.51
C ALA A 34 34.95 -14.60 -9.36
N SER A 35 36.04 -15.12 -8.78
CA SER A 35 35.94 -16.08 -7.68
C SER A 35 35.36 -15.41 -6.41
N HIS A 36 35.73 -14.17 -6.11
CA HIS A 36 35.18 -13.40 -5.00
C HIS A 36 33.70 -13.09 -5.23
N MET A 37 33.30 -12.69 -6.44
CA MET A 37 31.93 -12.45 -6.80
C MET A 37 31.08 -13.69 -6.61
N GLN A 38 31.52 -14.85 -7.11
CA GLN A 38 30.77 -16.10 -6.98
C GLN A 38 30.62 -16.51 -5.50
N ARG A 39 31.71 -16.44 -4.73
CA ARG A 39 31.69 -16.77 -3.30
C ARG A 39 30.78 -15.83 -2.51
N ALA A 40 30.77 -14.55 -2.85
CA ALA A 40 29.89 -13.56 -2.22
C ALA A 40 28.41 -13.88 -2.47
N ILE A 41 28.06 -14.28 -3.70
CA ILE A 41 26.70 -14.70 -4.06
C ILE A 41 26.27 -15.93 -3.25
N GLU A 42 27.13 -16.94 -3.14
CA GLU A 42 26.85 -18.14 -2.35
C GLU A 42 26.62 -17.82 -0.87
N LEU A 43 27.43 -16.93 -0.29
CA LEU A 43 27.26 -16.47 1.09
C LEU A 43 25.96 -15.68 1.28
N ALA A 44 25.59 -14.82 0.32
CA ALA A 44 24.32 -14.08 0.37
C ALA A 44 23.11 -15.03 0.31
N GLN A 45 23.16 -16.09 -0.51
CA GLN A 45 22.13 -17.14 -0.55
C GLN A 45 21.98 -17.88 0.79
N GLN A 46 23.09 -18.08 1.50
CA GLN A 46 23.11 -18.65 2.84
C GLN A 46 22.69 -17.63 3.93
N LYS A 47 22.26 -16.42 3.54
CA LYS A 47 21.94 -15.29 4.43
C LYS A 47 23.13 -14.84 5.30
N ASN A 48 24.36 -15.25 4.94
CA ASN A 48 25.58 -14.74 5.54
C ASN A 48 25.98 -13.42 4.88
N TYR A 49 25.20 -12.38 5.17
CA TYR A 49 25.38 -11.07 4.53
C TYR A 49 26.71 -10.40 4.86
N GLN A 50 27.25 -10.61 6.06
CA GLN A 50 28.55 -10.08 6.45
C GLN A 50 29.68 -10.70 5.61
N GLY A 51 29.67 -12.01 5.46
CA GLY A 51 30.62 -12.72 4.59
C GLY A 51 30.47 -12.31 3.12
N ALA A 52 29.22 -12.16 2.64
CA ALA A 52 28.95 -11.70 1.29
C ALA A 52 29.51 -10.30 1.03
N ILE A 53 29.29 -9.35 1.95
CA ILE A 53 29.81 -7.98 1.87
C ILE A 53 31.33 -7.97 1.82
N ALA A 54 32.00 -8.78 2.63
CA ALA A 54 33.47 -8.90 2.63
C ALA A 54 34.00 -9.41 1.29
N GLU A 55 33.37 -10.44 0.72
CA GLU A 55 33.79 -11.00 -0.57
C GLU A 55 33.44 -10.05 -1.75
N PHE A 56 32.28 -9.37 -1.73
CA PHE A 56 32.00 -8.33 -2.73
C PHE A 56 33.01 -7.19 -2.65
N THR A 57 33.47 -6.82 -1.46
CA THR A 57 34.51 -5.79 -1.29
C THR A 57 35.79 -6.19 -1.99
N LYS A 58 36.26 -7.44 -1.81
CA LYS A 58 37.43 -7.96 -2.54
C LYS A 58 37.22 -8.01 -4.06
N ALA A 59 35.98 -8.32 -4.51
CA ALA A 59 35.66 -8.31 -5.92
C ALA A 59 35.74 -6.88 -6.51
N ILE A 60 35.27 -5.89 -5.77
CA ILE A 60 35.35 -4.46 -6.14
C ILE A 60 36.80 -3.98 -6.15
N GLU A 61 37.60 -4.33 -5.15
CA GLU A 61 39.06 -4.01 -5.10
C GLU A 61 39.79 -4.57 -6.30
N ALA A 62 39.46 -5.82 -6.69
CA ALA A 62 40.07 -6.46 -7.86
C ALA A 62 39.56 -5.87 -9.19
N ASN A 63 38.34 -5.33 -9.27
CA ASN A 63 37.83 -4.70 -10.47
C ASN A 63 36.84 -3.54 -10.12
N PRO A 64 37.34 -2.34 -9.79
CA PRO A 64 36.52 -1.21 -9.37
C PRO A 64 35.69 -0.59 -10.50
N LYS A 65 35.89 -1.03 -11.75
CA LYS A 65 35.09 -0.59 -12.92
C LYS A 65 33.91 -1.51 -13.22
N ASP A 66 33.72 -2.57 -12.46
CA ASP A 66 32.57 -3.46 -12.60
C ASP A 66 31.44 -3.01 -11.66
N ALA A 67 30.44 -2.33 -12.23
CA ALA A 67 29.26 -1.84 -11.48
C ALA A 67 28.54 -2.94 -10.70
N ARG A 68 28.59 -4.19 -11.20
CA ARG A 68 27.91 -5.34 -10.55
C ARG A 68 28.44 -5.61 -9.14
N GLY A 69 29.73 -5.36 -8.91
CA GLY A 69 30.32 -5.48 -7.57
C GLY A 69 29.60 -4.57 -6.57
N TYR A 70 29.40 -3.31 -6.93
CA TYR A 70 28.71 -2.33 -6.11
C TYR A 70 27.21 -2.67 -6.00
N THR A 71 26.52 -2.99 -7.10
CA THR A 71 25.10 -3.33 -7.09
C THR A 71 24.83 -4.53 -6.18
N ASN A 72 25.63 -5.58 -6.27
CA ASN A 72 25.46 -6.78 -5.45
C ASN A 72 25.82 -6.53 -3.98
N ARG A 73 26.88 -5.74 -3.69
CA ARG A 73 27.21 -5.38 -2.31
C ARG A 73 26.12 -4.51 -1.68
N GLY A 74 25.60 -3.54 -2.42
CA GLY A 74 24.45 -2.73 -2.01
C GLY A 74 23.22 -3.59 -1.69
N THR A 75 22.93 -4.58 -2.54
CA THR A 75 21.84 -5.55 -2.27
C THR A 75 22.11 -6.36 -0.99
N ALA A 76 23.35 -6.82 -0.75
CA ALA A 76 23.71 -7.52 0.47
C ALA A 76 23.57 -6.61 1.71
N TYR A 77 23.99 -5.35 1.62
CA TYR A 77 23.74 -4.37 2.69
C TYR A 77 22.25 -4.15 2.96
N ARG A 78 21.41 -4.02 1.94
CA ARG A 78 19.97 -3.88 2.09
C ARG A 78 19.34 -5.11 2.76
N GLN A 79 19.73 -6.31 2.36
CA GLN A 79 19.25 -7.55 2.99
C GLN A 79 19.72 -7.66 4.46
N ALA A 80 20.96 -7.26 4.74
CA ALA A 80 21.47 -7.19 6.10
C ALA A 80 20.74 -6.12 6.95
N ALA A 81 20.31 -5.02 6.33
CA ALA A 81 19.49 -4.00 6.99
C ALA A 81 18.11 -4.56 7.38
N GLN A 82 17.44 -5.27 6.47
CA GLN A 82 16.15 -5.92 6.75
C GLN A 82 16.27 -6.96 7.88
N ALA A 83 17.36 -7.72 7.90
CA ALA A 83 17.62 -8.68 8.97
C ALA A 83 17.85 -7.99 10.32
N ALA A 84 18.50 -6.83 10.32
CA ALA A 84 18.69 -6.00 11.52
C ALA A 84 17.38 -5.40 12.02
N GLU A 85 16.52 -4.91 11.12
CA GLU A 85 15.16 -4.44 11.49
C GLU A 85 14.34 -5.56 12.13
N ALA A 86 14.35 -6.74 11.55
CA ALA A 86 13.66 -7.91 12.09
C ALA A 86 14.19 -8.32 13.47
N ALA A 87 15.47 -8.02 13.77
CA ALA A 87 16.09 -8.23 15.07
C ALA A 87 15.91 -7.06 16.05
N GLY A 88 15.23 -5.97 15.64
CA GLY A 88 15.04 -4.77 16.47
C GLY A 88 16.23 -3.80 16.49
N ASP A 89 17.28 -4.03 15.69
CA ASP A 89 18.47 -3.16 15.56
C ASP A 89 18.20 -2.05 14.52
N ALA A 90 17.39 -1.07 14.89
CA ALA A 90 17.03 0.03 13.99
C ALA A 90 18.25 0.89 13.57
N ALA A 91 19.20 1.12 14.48
CA ALA A 91 20.40 1.90 14.19
C ALA A 91 21.33 1.15 13.20
N GLY A 92 21.54 -0.14 13.43
CA GLY A 92 22.30 -0.98 12.52
C GLY A 92 21.63 -1.14 11.16
N ALA A 93 20.31 -1.18 11.11
CA ALA A 93 19.56 -1.21 9.86
C ALA A 93 19.75 0.10 9.07
N ALA A 94 19.59 1.26 9.71
CA ALA A 94 19.76 2.56 9.08
C ALA A 94 21.17 2.74 8.48
N ALA A 95 22.22 2.35 9.22
CA ALA A 95 23.59 2.41 8.74
C ALA A 95 23.80 1.53 7.49
N ARG A 96 23.22 0.34 7.48
CA ARG A 96 23.32 -0.60 6.35
C ARG A 96 22.54 -0.11 5.12
N TYR A 97 21.34 0.47 5.29
CA TYR A 97 20.62 1.10 4.19
C TYR A 97 21.41 2.26 3.58
N SER A 98 22.05 3.10 4.41
CA SER A 98 22.94 4.16 3.92
C SER A 98 24.10 3.61 3.10
N SER A 99 24.72 2.52 3.55
CA SER A 99 25.78 1.83 2.79
C SER A 99 25.26 1.26 1.47
N ALA A 100 24.04 0.71 1.45
CA ALA A 100 23.40 0.21 0.23
C ALA A 100 23.19 1.34 -0.79
N LEU A 101 22.63 2.47 -0.36
CA LEU A 101 22.40 3.64 -1.22
C LEU A 101 23.70 4.22 -1.79
N ALA A 102 24.77 4.24 -1.00
CA ALA A 102 26.08 4.67 -1.46
C ALA A 102 26.63 3.73 -2.55
N ASP A 103 26.49 2.42 -2.36
CA ASP A 103 26.93 1.43 -3.34
C ASP A 103 26.12 1.50 -4.64
N PHE A 104 24.79 1.62 -4.58
CA PHE A 104 23.97 1.81 -5.78
C PHE A 104 24.31 3.10 -6.51
N SER A 105 24.58 4.19 -5.78
CA SER A 105 25.03 5.45 -6.37
C SER A 105 26.38 5.29 -7.08
N LYS A 106 27.30 4.51 -6.50
CA LYS A 106 28.57 4.21 -7.14
C LYS A 106 28.42 3.30 -8.36
N ALA A 107 27.49 2.33 -8.31
CA ALA A 107 27.16 1.51 -9.47
C ALA A 107 26.65 2.35 -10.64
N ILE A 108 25.75 3.31 -10.37
CA ILE A 108 25.24 4.25 -11.37
C ILE A 108 26.33 5.16 -11.94
N GLU A 109 27.26 5.64 -11.11
CA GLU A 109 28.42 6.41 -11.58
C GLU A 109 29.30 5.62 -12.55
N VAL A 110 29.53 4.33 -12.23
CA VAL A 110 30.35 3.43 -13.07
C VAL A 110 29.60 3.00 -14.33
N ALA A 111 28.30 2.74 -14.23
CA ALA A 111 27.45 2.29 -15.34
C ALA A 111 26.13 3.06 -15.37
N PRO A 112 26.08 4.26 -15.95
CA PRO A 112 24.87 5.10 -15.95
C PRO A 112 23.69 4.54 -16.76
N LYS A 113 23.87 3.41 -17.45
CA LYS A 113 22.81 2.71 -18.19
C LYS A 113 22.41 1.38 -17.55
N ASP A 114 22.85 1.11 -16.33
CA ASP A 114 22.46 -0.09 -15.58
C ASP A 114 21.11 0.18 -14.88
N GLU A 115 20.03 -0.32 -15.48
CA GLU A 115 18.67 -0.18 -14.94
C GLU A 115 18.51 -0.82 -13.56
N VAL A 116 19.27 -1.89 -13.29
CA VAL A 116 19.20 -2.60 -12.02
C VAL A 116 19.65 -1.72 -10.86
N ALA A 117 20.74 -0.97 -11.04
CA ALA A 117 21.25 -0.10 -9.98
C ALA A 117 20.25 1.01 -9.61
N TYR A 118 19.58 1.60 -10.60
CA TYR A 118 18.51 2.58 -10.37
C TYR A 118 17.33 1.93 -9.63
N ARG A 119 16.85 0.78 -10.10
CA ARG A 119 15.73 0.08 -9.47
C ARG A 119 16.04 -0.30 -8.01
N GLU A 120 17.21 -0.85 -7.75
CA GLU A 120 17.61 -1.26 -6.41
C GLU A 120 17.78 -0.06 -5.46
N ARG A 121 18.27 1.09 -5.98
CA ARG A 121 18.33 2.33 -5.20
C ARG A 121 16.94 2.84 -4.86
N GLY A 122 16.05 2.94 -5.84
CA GLY A 122 14.66 3.33 -5.64
C GLY A 122 13.91 2.42 -4.67
N MET A 123 14.06 1.10 -4.81
CA MET A 123 13.49 0.14 -3.86
C MET A 123 14.01 0.35 -2.43
N THR A 124 15.31 0.63 -2.27
CA THR A 124 15.90 0.89 -0.95
C THR A 124 15.38 2.18 -0.35
N GLN A 125 15.18 3.22 -1.16
CA GLN A 125 14.55 4.48 -0.74
C GLN A 125 13.10 4.26 -0.28
N ILE A 126 12.33 3.42 -0.96
CA ILE A 126 10.97 3.04 -0.53
C ILE A 126 11.00 2.39 0.86
N MET A 127 11.94 1.48 1.12
CA MET A 127 12.09 0.84 2.43
C MET A 127 12.38 1.85 3.54
N GLN A 128 13.08 2.93 3.20
CA GLN A 128 13.32 4.05 4.10
C GLN A 128 12.19 5.11 4.10
N LYS A 129 11.05 4.83 3.43
CA LYS A 129 9.91 5.75 3.26
C LYS A 129 10.26 7.06 2.55
N GLN A 130 11.31 7.05 1.75
CA GLN A 130 11.77 8.20 0.95
C GLN A 130 11.13 8.13 -0.44
N PHE A 131 9.80 8.19 -0.49
CA PHE A 131 9.03 7.90 -1.71
C PHE A 131 9.30 8.89 -2.84
N ASP A 132 9.38 10.20 -2.52
CA ASP A 132 9.70 11.24 -3.51
C ASP A 132 11.09 11.04 -4.13
N ALA A 133 12.07 10.59 -3.34
CA ALA A 133 13.42 10.32 -3.83
C ALA A 133 13.48 9.05 -4.70
N ALA A 134 12.59 8.08 -4.46
CA ALA A 134 12.54 6.82 -5.21
C ALA A 134 12.00 7.01 -6.64
N LEU A 135 11.06 7.93 -6.85
CA LEU A 135 10.38 8.10 -8.14
C LEU A 135 11.32 8.38 -9.32
N PRO A 136 12.30 9.33 -9.25
CA PRO A 136 13.19 9.58 -10.37
C PRO A 136 14.08 8.38 -10.72
N ASP A 137 14.53 7.62 -9.73
CA ASP A 137 15.33 6.42 -9.96
C ASP A 137 14.49 5.32 -10.64
N LEU A 138 13.29 5.07 -10.17
CA LEU A 138 12.41 4.07 -10.75
C LEU A 138 11.91 4.48 -12.14
N ALA A 139 11.68 5.77 -12.37
CA ALA A 139 11.38 6.29 -13.71
C ALA A 139 12.56 6.06 -14.66
N LYS A 140 13.80 6.26 -14.18
CA LYS A 140 15.00 6.00 -14.99
C LYS A 140 15.19 4.52 -15.26
N ALA A 141 14.90 3.63 -14.29
CA ALA A 141 14.93 2.19 -14.51
C ALA A 141 13.95 1.76 -15.62
N VAL A 142 12.71 2.27 -15.60
CA VAL A 142 11.69 2.03 -16.64
C VAL A 142 12.12 2.59 -18.00
N GLU A 143 12.71 3.80 -18.04
CA GLU A 143 13.23 4.39 -19.28
C GLU A 143 14.32 3.51 -19.91
N LEU A 144 15.24 3.00 -19.09
CA LEU A 144 16.35 2.16 -19.54
C LEU A 144 15.89 0.76 -19.96
N LYS A 145 14.84 0.23 -19.31
CA LYS A 145 14.32 -1.10 -19.57
C LYS A 145 12.80 -1.16 -19.37
N ALA A 146 12.07 -0.93 -20.47
CA ALA A 146 10.60 -0.87 -20.47
C ALA A 146 9.90 -2.22 -20.20
N ASP A 147 10.61 -3.33 -20.15
CA ASP A 147 10.08 -4.65 -19.81
C ASP A 147 10.40 -5.08 -18.35
N ASP A 148 11.02 -4.21 -17.55
CA ASP A 148 11.26 -4.46 -16.13
C ASP A 148 9.99 -4.25 -15.29
N GLY A 149 9.20 -5.32 -15.15
CA GLY A 149 7.97 -5.31 -14.34
C GLY A 149 8.20 -4.93 -12.88
N TYR A 150 9.37 -5.19 -12.31
CA TYR A 150 9.69 -4.79 -10.94
C TYR A 150 9.90 -3.28 -10.81
N ALA A 151 10.46 -2.61 -11.81
CA ALA A 151 10.61 -1.16 -11.79
C ALA A 151 9.23 -0.47 -11.77
N TYR A 152 8.29 -0.92 -12.59
CA TYR A 152 6.90 -0.46 -12.53
C TYR A 152 6.25 -0.75 -11.18
N LYS A 153 6.37 -2.01 -10.69
CA LYS A 153 5.83 -2.39 -9.38
C LYS A 153 6.30 -1.46 -8.26
N TYR A 154 7.60 -1.21 -8.16
CA TYR A 154 8.14 -0.36 -7.09
C TYR A 154 7.76 1.11 -7.29
N ARG A 155 7.70 1.62 -8.55
CA ARG A 155 7.22 2.97 -8.80
C ARG A 155 5.76 3.13 -8.40
N GLY A 156 4.90 2.19 -8.76
CA GLY A 156 3.51 2.15 -8.32
C GLY A 156 3.37 2.11 -6.80
N PHE A 157 4.25 1.42 -6.07
CA PHE A 157 4.26 1.47 -4.61
C PHE A 157 4.58 2.87 -4.08
N ALA A 158 5.61 3.54 -4.61
CA ALA A 158 5.93 4.90 -4.20
C ALA A 158 4.78 5.87 -4.50
N GLU A 159 4.13 5.73 -5.67
CA GLU A 159 2.99 6.53 -6.08
C GLU A 159 1.77 6.34 -5.17
N ILE A 160 1.51 5.10 -4.72
CA ILE A 160 0.47 4.82 -3.72
C ILE A 160 0.74 5.60 -2.43
N GLU A 161 1.95 5.54 -1.90
CA GLU A 161 2.31 6.21 -0.64
C GLU A 161 2.23 7.74 -0.76
N LEU A 162 2.40 8.27 -1.97
CA LEU A 162 2.23 9.68 -2.32
C LEU A 162 0.80 10.03 -2.76
N SER A 163 -0.14 9.09 -2.64
CA SER A 163 -1.55 9.26 -3.06
C SER A 163 -1.71 9.61 -4.55
N GLN A 164 -0.76 9.25 -5.39
CA GLN A 164 -0.81 9.45 -6.85
C GLN A 164 -1.52 8.27 -7.52
N TRP A 165 -2.80 8.08 -7.20
CA TRP A 165 -3.57 6.85 -7.49
C TRP A 165 -3.64 6.51 -8.98
N ASP A 166 -3.86 7.51 -9.87
CA ASP A 166 -3.96 7.28 -11.32
C ASP A 166 -2.65 6.72 -11.88
N LYS A 167 -1.51 7.26 -11.45
CA LYS A 167 -0.19 6.79 -11.86
C LYS A 167 0.05 5.37 -11.34
N ALA A 168 -0.27 5.13 -10.08
CA ALA A 168 -0.14 3.80 -9.48
C ALA A 168 -0.95 2.74 -10.24
N VAL A 169 -2.19 3.05 -10.66
CA VAL A 169 -3.00 2.14 -11.49
C VAL A 169 -2.32 1.85 -12.82
N ALA A 170 -1.76 2.86 -13.49
CA ALA A 170 -1.04 2.69 -14.74
C ALA A 170 0.21 1.81 -14.55
N ASP A 171 0.98 2.06 -13.51
CA ASP A 171 2.20 1.33 -13.22
C ASP A 171 1.93 -0.12 -12.81
N PHE A 172 0.95 -0.37 -11.94
CA PHE A 172 0.58 -1.76 -11.64
C PHE A 172 -0.03 -2.48 -12.83
N THR A 173 -0.69 -1.78 -13.76
CA THR A 173 -1.15 -2.39 -15.01
C THR A 173 0.04 -2.84 -15.85
N SER A 174 1.05 -2.00 -16.02
CA SER A 174 2.29 -2.38 -16.70
C SER A 174 3.04 -3.50 -15.97
N ALA A 175 3.08 -3.45 -14.64
CA ALA A 175 3.68 -4.50 -13.82
C ALA A 175 2.96 -5.86 -14.01
N ILE A 176 1.64 -5.87 -14.08
CA ILE A 176 0.83 -7.09 -14.33
C ILE A 176 1.12 -7.68 -15.72
N GLU A 177 1.26 -6.84 -16.74
CA GLU A 177 1.60 -7.31 -18.10
C GLU A 177 2.97 -8.02 -18.13
N LYS A 178 3.92 -7.61 -17.30
CA LYS A 178 5.27 -8.17 -17.25
C LYS A 178 5.41 -9.29 -16.20
N LEU A 179 4.61 -9.24 -15.13
CA LEU A 179 4.64 -10.15 -13.98
C LEU A 179 3.20 -10.62 -13.65
N PRO A 180 2.54 -11.37 -14.55
CA PRO A 180 1.11 -11.73 -14.43
C PRO A 180 0.82 -12.65 -13.23
N ASP A 181 1.83 -13.34 -12.71
CA ASP A 181 1.68 -14.27 -11.60
C ASP A 181 1.95 -13.65 -10.23
N ASP A 182 2.32 -12.37 -10.17
CA ASP A 182 2.53 -11.67 -8.92
C ASP A 182 1.21 -11.10 -8.36
N PRO A 183 0.61 -11.71 -7.31
CA PRO A 183 -0.67 -11.30 -6.77
C PRO A 183 -0.64 -9.90 -6.15
N GLN A 184 0.54 -9.44 -5.71
CA GLN A 184 0.66 -8.12 -5.09
C GLN A 184 0.32 -7.00 -6.08
N ASN A 185 0.63 -7.17 -7.37
CA ASN A 185 0.32 -6.16 -8.38
C ASN A 185 -1.20 -5.93 -8.50
N TYR A 186 -1.98 -7.01 -8.52
CA TYR A 186 -3.44 -6.94 -8.57
C TYR A 186 -4.01 -6.34 -7.28
N ASP A 187 -3.54 -6.77 -6.10
CA ASP A 187 -4.01 -6.25 -4.81
C ASP A 187 -3.76 -4.74 -4.70
N ARG A 188 -2.58 -4.28 -5.10
CA ARG A 188 -2.23 -2.86 -5.06
C ARG A 188 -2.98 -2.05 -6.11
N ARG A 189 -3.19 -2.57 -7.32
CA ARG A 189 -4.02 -1.92 -8.33
C ARG A 189 -5.47 -1.80 -7.88
N ALA A 190 -6.03 -2.86 -7.32
CA ALA A 190 -7.37 -2.84 -6.76
C ALA A 190 -7.51 -1.78 -5.66
N TRP A 191 -6.51 -1.66 -4.78
CA TRP A 191 -6.50 -0.66 -3.73
C TRP A 191 -6.43 0.76 -4.28
N ALA A 192 -5.58 1.03 -5.28
CA ALA A 192 -5.51 2.31 -5.95
C ALA A 192 -6.82 2.65 -6.67
N ASN A 193 -7.44 1.68 -7.38
CA ASN A 193 -8.74 1.84 -8.02
C ASN A 193 -9.86 2.16 -7.01
N ARG A 194 -9.85 1.55 -5.82
CA ARG A 194 -10.81 1.90 -4.76
C ARG A 194 -10.68 3.36 -4.31
N ASN A 195 -9.45 3.87 -4.18
CA ASN A 195 -9.22 5.27 -3.82
C ASN A 195 -9.68 6.24 -4.91
N LEU A 196 -9.60 5.84 -6.18
CA LEU A 196 -10.18 6.56 -7.33
C LEU A 196 -11.70 6.37 -7.47
N LYS A 197 -12.32 5.55 -6.61
CA LYS A 197 -13.73 5.13 -6.70
C LYS A 197 -14.05 4.31 -7.97
N ASN A 198 -13.05 3.74 -8.63
CA ASN A 198 -13.18 2.79 -9.73
C ASN A 198 -13.48 1.39 -9.16
N TYR A 199 -14.60 1.27 -8.46
CA TYR A 199 -14.91 0.08 -7.67
C TYR A 199 -15.06 -1.19 -8.50
N ASP A 200 -15.61 -1.11 -9.71
CA ASP A 200 -15.78 -2.28 -10.59
C ASP A 200 -14.42 -2.87 -11.00
N ALA A 201 -13.44 -2.02 -11.32
CA ALA A 201 -12.08 -2.45 -11.61
C ALA A 201 -11.41 -3.13 -10.38
N ALA A 202 -11.63 -2.58 -9.20
CA ALA A 202 -11.13 -3.18 -7.96
C ALA A 202 -11.79 -4.54 -7.66
N VAL A 203 -13.10 -4.68 -7.89
CA VAL A 203 -13.82 -5.96 -7.76
C VAL A 203 -13.26 -7.01 -8.72
N ALA A 204 -12.94 -6.63 -9.95
CA ALA A 204 -12.36 -7.55 -10.93
C ALA A 204 -11.00 -8.10 -10.46
N ASP A 205 -10.12 -7.24 -9.98
CA ASP A 205 -8.80 -7.65 -9.46
C ASP A 205 -8.93 -8.55 -8.22
N TYR A 206 -9.77 -8.19 -7.24
CA TYR A 206 -10.00 -9.04 -6.06
C TYR A 206 -10.67 -10.36 -6.43
N THR A 207 -11.54 -10.39 -7.45
CA THR A 207 -12.15 -11.64 -7.92
C THR A 207 -11.08 -12.58 -8.46
N LEU A 208 -10.17 -12.07 -9.29
CA LEU A 208 -9.05 -12.87 -9.80
C LEU A 208 -8.16 -13.42 -8.66
N LEU A 209 -7.89 -12.60 -7.63
CA LEU A 209 -7.10 -13.03 -6.48
C LEU A 209 -7.78 -14.13 -5.68
N ILE A 210 -9.10 -14.03 -5.49
CA ILE A 210 -9.91 -15.06 -4.81
C ILE A 210 -9.97 -16.35 -5.64
N GLU A 211 -10.10 -16.26 -6.97
CA GLU A 211 -10.07 -17.43 -7.85
C GLU A 211 -8.72 -18.16 -7.78
N LYS A 212 -7.61 -17.42 -7.72
CA LYS A 212 -6.25 -17.99 -7.55
C LYS A 212 -6.03 -18.58 -6.15
N ASN A 213 -6.60 -17.98 -5.11
CA ASN A 213 -6.51 -18.46 -3.72
C ASN A 213 -7.86 -18.33 -2.98
N PRO A 214 -8.76 -19.32 -3.11
CA PRO A 214 -10.09 -19.27 -2.49
C PRO A 214 -10.08 -19.27 -0.96
N ASN A 215 -8.97 -19.66 -0.34
CA ASN A 215 -8.83 -19.74 1.12
C ASN A 215 -8.22 -18.45 1.72
N ASP A 216 -8.09 -17.40 0.95
CA ASP A 216 -7.64 -16.11 1.44
C ASP A 216 -8.81 -15.25 1.90
N ALA A 217 -9.04 -15.23 3.22
CA ALA A 217 -10.10 -14.44 3.83
C ALA A 217 -9.91 -12.94 3.60
N GLU A 218 -8.67 -12.46 3.47
CA GLU A 218 -8.39 -11.03 3.33
C GLU A 218 -8.95 -10.46 2.03
N HIS A 219 -8.75 -11.18 0.91
CA HIS A 219 -9.27 -10.72 -0.39
C HIS A 219 -10.80 -10.76 -0.45
N LEU A 220 -11.44 -11.73 0.23
CA LEU A 220 -12.90 -11.73 0.40
C LEU A 220 -13.38 -10.49 1.16
N VAL A 221 -12.72 -10.15 2.27
CA VAL A 221 -13.04 -8.94 3.04
C VAL A 221 -12.85 -7.66 2.21
N LYS A 222 -11.75 -7.56 1.44
CA LYS A 222 -11.47 -6.41 0.57
C LYS A 222 -12.52 -6.27 -0.53
N ARG A 223 -12.94 -7.38 -1.17
CA ARG A 223 -14.00 -7.37 -2.19
C ARG A 223 -15.35 -7.02 -1.58
N GLY A 224 -15.71 -7.59 -0.43
CA GLY A 224 -16.91 -7.26 0.31
C GLY A 224 -16.98 -5.78 0.70
N ALA A 225 -15.87 -5.19 1.15
CA ALA A 225 -15.77 -3.77 1.42
C ALA A 225 -15.95 -2.92 0.15
N THR A 226 -15.50 -3.41 -0.99
CA THR A 226 -15.69 -2.75 -2.28
C THR A 226 -17.15 -2.83 -2.74
N TYR A 227 -17.81 -3.99 -2.58
CA TYR A 227 -19.25 -4.12 -2.81
C TYR A 227 -20.08 -3.24 -1.88
N THR A 228 -19.67 -3.06 -0.63
CA THR A 228 -20.32 -2.11 0.29
C THR A 228 -20.26 -0.68 -0.25
N SER A 229 -19.12 -0.26 -0.82
CA SER A 229 -18.98 1.05 -1.46
C SER A 229 -19.83 1.20 -2.72
N LEU A 230 -20.13 0.11 -3.41
CA LEU A 230 -21.06 0.03 -4.55
C LEU A 230 -22.53 -0.09 -4.12
N LEU A 231 -22.83 -0.08 -2.80
CA LEU A 231 -24.14 -0.35 -2.22
C LEU A 231 -24.74 -1.72 -2.61
N GLN A 232 -23.89 -2.67 -3.03
CA GLN A 232 -24.25 -4.06 -3.36
C GLN A 232 -24.17 -4.92 -2.10
N TYR A 233 -25.04 -4.63 -1.13
CA TYR A 233 -24.98 -5.20 0.21
C TYR A 233 -25.15 -6.73 0.25
N GLU A 234 -25.95 -7.30 -0.66
CA GLU A 234 -26.14 -8.75 -0.77
C GLU A 234 -24.82 -9.46 -1.10
N LYS A 235 -24.04 -8.92 -2.06
CA LYS A 235 -22.73 -9.48 -2.43
C LYS A 235 -21.69 -9.25 -1.31
N ALA A 236 -21.73 -8.07 -0.69
CA ALA A 236 -20.85 -7.78 0.44
C ALA A 236 -21.08 -8.74 1.60
N ALA A 237 -22.34 -9.03 1.95
CA ALA A 237 -22.68 -9.97 3.00
C ALA A 237 -22.20 -11.40 2.68
N ALA A 238 -22.34 -11.85 1.43
CA ALA A 238 -21.85 -13.14 0.98
C ALA A 238 -20.33 -13.28 1.14
N ASP A 239 -19.57 -12.25 0.74
CA ASP A 239 -18.11 -12.23 0.86
C ASP A 239 -17.66 -12.21 2.35
N TYR A 240 -18.29 -11.40 3.20
CA TYR A 240 -17.97 -11.39 4.63
C TYR A 240 -18.31 -12.71 5.31
N GLN A 241 -19.44 -13.35 4.96
CA GLN A 241 -19.80 -14.67 5.48
C GLN A 241 -18.78 -15.73 5.03
N ALA A 242 -18.31 -15.67 3.77
CA ALA A 242 -17.28 -16.57 3.28
C ALA A 242 -15.94 -16.34 4.02
N ALA A 243 -15.55 -15.10 4.25
CA ALA A 243 -14.35 -14.77 5.02
C ALA A 243 -14.43 -15.29 6.47
N LEU A 244 -15.58 -15.13 7.12
CA LEU A 244 -15.79 -15.63 8.50
C LEU A 244 -15.85 -17.16 8.61
N LYS A 245 -16.16 -17.89 7.53
CA LYS A 245 -15.99 -19.36 7.54
C LYS A 245 -14.51 -19.74 7.58
N LEU A 246 -13.61 -18.92 7.01
CA LEU A 246 -12.16 -19.14 7.03
C LEU A 246 -11.51 -18.60 8.32
N LYS A 247 -12.02 -17.48 8.84
CA LYS A 247 -11.54 -16.81 10.05
C LYS A 247 -12.72 -16.40 10.94
N PRO A 248 -13.25 -17.32 11.76
CA PRO A 248 -14.45 -17.06 12.57
C PRO A 248 -14.30 -15.95 13.60
N ASP A 249 -13.08 -15.75 14.11
CA ASP A 249 -12.77 -14.80 15.19
C ASP A 249 -12.39 -13.39 14.67
N ASP A 250 -12.58 -13.10 13.38
CA ASP A 250 -12.30 -11.78 12.82
C ASP A 250 -13.44 -10.81 13.18
N TYR A 251 -13.24 -10.12 14.30
CA TYR A 251 -14.22 -9.17 14.84
C TYR A 251 -14.55 -8.04 13.88
N ASP A 252 -13.57 -7.52 13.15
CA ASP A 252 -13.80 -6.44 12.19
C ASP A 252 -14.72 -6.90 11.04
N THR A 253 -14.54 -8.11 10.56
CA THR A 253 -15.40 -8.70 9.54
C THR A 253 -16.81 -8.97 10.06
N VAL A 254 -16.97 -9.39 11.33
CA VAL A 254 -18.28 -9.53 11.97
C VAL A 254 -19.01 -8.18 11.99
N GLN A 255 -18.34 -7.12 12.39
CA GLN A 255 -18.92 -5.76 12.42
C GLN A 255 -19.37 -5.29 11.02
N ARG A 256 -18.52 -5.53 10.01
CA ARG A 256 -18.85 -5.21 8.61
C ARG A 256 -20.06 -5.98 8.12
N LEU A 257 -20.16 -7.27 8.46
CA LEU A 257 -21.33 -8.11 8.14
C LEU A 257 -22.59 -7.57 8.81
N GLN A 258 -22.54 -7.26 10.09
CA GLN A 258 -23.68 -6.67 10.81
C GLN A 258 -24.15 -5.35 10.18
N TYR A 259 -23.22 -4.49 9.81
CA TYR A 259 -23.53 -3.23 9.13
C TYR A 259 -24.30 -3.47 7.82
N VAL A 260 -23.80 -4.33 6.94
CA VAL A 260 -24.48 -4.57 5.64
C VAL A 260 -25.80 -5.31 5.82
N GLN A 261 -25.95 -6.17 6.82
CA GLN A 261 -27.23 -6.80 7.16
C GLN A 261 -28.25 -5.78 7.66
N GLY A 262 -27.82 -4.80 8.46
CA GLY A 262 -28.66 -3.68 8.88
C GLY A 262 -29.13 -2.84 7.69
N MET A 263 -28.25 -2.57 6.73
CA MET A 263 -28.61 -1.84 5.50
C MET A 263 -29.61 -2.62 4.63
N LEU A 264 -29.44 -3.95 4.55
CA LEU A 264 -30.39 -4.82 3.84
C LEU A 264 -31.77 -4.85 4.54
N ALA A 265 -31.78 -4.94 5.85
CA ALA A 265 -33.03 -4.89 6.62
C ALA A 265 -33.75 -3.56 6.44
N ALA A 266 -33.02 -2.45 6.47
CA ALA A 266 -33.58 -1.12 6.24
C ALA A 266 -34.14 -0.95 4.80
N LYS A 267 -33.43 -1.51 3.80
CA LYS A 267 -33.87 -1.48 2.39
C LYS A 267 -35.17 -2.28 2.19
N ASN A 268 -35.35 -3.37 2.91
CA ASN A 268 -36.48 -4.29 2.81
C ASN A 268 -37.58 -3.97 3.82
N ALA A 269 -37.40 -2.99 4.70
CA ALA A 269 -38.42 -2.57 5.65
C ALA A 269 -39.66 -2.07 4.91
N PRO A 270 -40.86 -2.47 5.31
CA PRO A 270 -42.07 -1.86 4.75
C PRO A 270 -42.05 -0.37 5.01
N PRO A 271 -42.59 0.45 4.08
CA PRO A 271 -42.68 1.87 4.30
C PRO A 271 -43.39 2.11 5.64
N PRO A 272 -42.96 3.12 6.42
CA PRO A 272 -43.65 3.44 7.67
C PRO A 272 -45.12 3.58 7.39
N PRO A 273 -46.02 3.05 8.25
CA PRO A 273 -47.45 3.20 8.06
C PRO A 273 -47.71 4.67 7.80
N SER A 274 -48.37 4.95 6.68
CA SER A 274 -48.81 6.31 6.35
C SER A 274 -49.38 6.91 7.62
N ALA A 275 -48.80 7.98 8.11
CA ALA A 275 -49.31 8.65 9.30
C ALA A 275 -50.79 8.83 9.08
N SER A 276 -51.59 8.16 9.90
CA SER A 276 -53.05 8.39 9.90
C SER A 276 -53.23 9.89 9.91
N PRO A 277 -54.07 10.48 9.05
CA PRO A 277 -54.24 11.92 9.03
C PRO A 277 -54.42 12.34 10.47
N THR A 278 -53.52 13.15 10.99
CA THR A 278 -53.64 13.75 12.31
C THR A 278 -55.08 14.20 12.39
N PRO A 279 -55.89 13.76 13.39
CA PRO A 279 -57.25 14.24 13.47
C PRO A 279 -57.15 15.74 13.40
N THR A 280 -57.77 16.33 12.36
CA THR A 280 -57.93 17.78 12.26
C THR A 280 -58.44 18.21 13.61
N PRO A 281 -57.78 19.12 14.34
CA PRO A 281 -58.32 19.57 15.61
C PRO A 281 -59.70 20.08 15.28
N SER A 282 -60.71 19.39 15.82
CA SER A 282 -62.08 19.91 15.78
C SER A 282 -62.00 21.38 16.17
N PRO A 283 -62.76 22.30 15.51
CA PRO A 283 -62.69 23.68 15.88
C PRO A 283 -63.19 23.78 17.32
N GLY A 284 -62.29 23.43 18.25
CA GLY A 284 -62.54 23.56 19.68
C GLY A 284 -62.65 25.01 19.96
N LEU A 285 -63.82 25.36 20.53
CA LEU A 285 -64.17 26.67 21.01
C LEU A 285 -62.90 27.37 21.49
N ILE A 286 -62.54 28.44 20.78
CA ILE A 286 -61.55 29.41 21.22
C ILE A 286 -62.21 30.08 22.43
N THR A 287 -62.04 29.48 23.59
CA THR A 287 -62.57 30.12 24.81
C THR A 287 -61.66 31.32 25.11
N PRO A 288 -62.27 32.44 25.58
CA PRO A 288 -61.51 33.63 25.95
C PRO A 288 -60.35 33.34 26.93
N LEU A 289 -60.44 32.23 27.68
CA LEU A 289 -59.45 31.75 28.61
C LEU A 289 -58.19 31.22 27.90
N ASN A 290 -58.32 30.47 26.80
CA ASN A 290 -57.20 29.92 26.03
C ASN A 290 -56.45 31.02 25.27
N VAL A 291 -57.13 32.06 24.82
CA VAL A 291 -56.54 33.27 24.22
C VAL A 291 -55.73 34.04 25.26
N GLY A 292 -56.28 34.18 26.46
CA GLY A 292 -55.61 34.85 27.56
C GLY A 292 -54.29 34.12 28.00
N ILE A 293 -54.31 32.79 28.07
CA ILE A 293 -53.15 31.99 28.39
C ILE A 293 -52.08 32.13 27.30
N ALA A 294 -52.43 32.09 26.02
CA ALA A 294 -51.50 32.27 24.92
C ALA A 294 -50.83 33.67 24.93
N ILE A 295 -51.58 34.71 25.21
CA ILE A 295 -51.07 36.09 25.35
C ILE A 295 -50.13 36.19 26.55
N LEU A 296 -50.46 35.57 27.68
CA LEU A 296 -49.63 35.56 28.89
C LEU A 296 -48.28 34.88 28.64
N ILE A 297 -48.28 33.74 27.94
CA ILE A 297 -47.07 33.04 27.53
C ILE A 297 -46.18 33.91 26.63
N LEU A 298 -46.74 34.57 25.64
CA LEU A 298 -46.01 35.49 24.77
C LEU A 298 -45.41 36.68 25.53
N ILE A 299 -46.12 37.24 26.52
CA ILE A 299 -45.61 38.31 27.39
C ILE A 299 -44.43 37.79 28.23
N ILE A 300 -44.53 36.60 28.81
CA ILE A 300 -43.43 35.98 29.58
C ILE A 300 -42.23 35.77 28.72
N ILE A 301 -42.40 35.24 27.51
CA ILE A 301 -41.29 35.05 26.56
C ILE A 301 -40.63 36.39 26.21
N ALA A 302 -41.41 37.44 25.96
CA ALA A 302 -40.89 38.76 25.64
C ALA A 302 -40.11 39.37 26.82
N ILE A 303 -40.58 39.16 28.07
CA ILE A 303 -39.87 39.60 29.27
C ILE A 303 -38.53 38.84 29.45
N VAL A 304 -38.55 37.53 29.27
CA VAL A 304 -37.31 36.68 29.36
C VAL A 304 -36.31 37.09 28.29
N VAL A 305 -36.73 37.28 27.05
CA VAL A 305 -35.86 37.75 25.96
C VAL A 305 -35.26 39.11 26.30
N ARG A 306 -36.07 40.04 26.84
CA ARG A 306 -35.62 41.38 27.22
C ARG A 306 -34.63 41.38 28.41
N LEU A 307 -34.79 40.46 29.34
CA LEU A 307 -33.84 40.27 30.46
C LEU A 307 -32.52 39.68 30.00
N VAL A 308 -32.57 38.69 29.09
CA VAL A 308 -31.37 38.05 28.53
C VAL A 308 -30.59 39.02 27.64
N THR A 309 -31.29 39.87 26.86
CA THR A 309 -30.62 40.85 25.98
C THR A 309 -30.09 42.09 26.71
N ARG A 310 -30.59 42.42 27.92
CA ARG A 310 -30.06 43.52 28.77
C ARG A 310 -28.82 43.17 29.55
N GLY A 311 -28.39 41.92 29.60
CA GLY A 311 -27.30 41.44 30.40
C GLY A 311 -25.90 41.41 29.73
N LYS A 312 -25.69 42.02 28.57
CA LYS A 312 -24.37 42.15 27.98
C LYS A 312 -23.76 43.52 28.30
N PRO A 313 -22.72 43.62 29.14
CA PRO A 313 -21.93 44.86 29.29
C PRO A 313 -21.14 45.09 27.97
N GLU A 314 -21.12 46.33 27.50
CA GLU A 314 -20.25 46.81 26.43
C GLU A 314 -18.78 46.72 26.91
N GLU A 315 -17.98 45.90 26.25
CA GLU A 315 -16.53 45.96 26.35
C GLU A 315 -16.01 47.23 25.65
N THR A 316 -15.69 48.23 26.44
CA THR A 316 -15.00 49.42 25.97
C THR A 316 -13.57 49.05 25.57
N SER A 317 -13.31 49.10 24.25
CA SER A 317 -11.98 49.07 23.65
C SER A 317 -11.19 50.31 24.11
N SER A 318 -10.24 50.15 25.01
CA SER A 318 -9.17 51.12 25.24
C SER A 318 -7.97 50.84 24.39
N ARG A 319 -7.78 51.60 23.33
CA ARG A 319 -6.49 51.80 22.67
C ARG A 319 -5.54 52.50 23.66
N ILE A 320 -4.36 51.96 23.86
CA ILE A 320 -3.16 52.72 24.31
C ILE A 320 -1.98 52.26 23.44
N ARG A 321 -1.43 53.22 22.75
CA ARG A 321 -0.12 53.50 22.14
C ARG A 321 0.94 52.37 22.07
#